data_f0dcb18267a040701c0cc96512e593ad
#
_entry.id   f0dcb18267a040701c0cc96512e593ad
#
_cell.length_a   1.000
_cell.length_b   1.000
_cell.length_c   1.000
_cell.angle_alpha   90.00
_cell.angle_beta   90.00
_cell.angle_gamma   90.00
#
_symmetry.space_group_name_H-M   'P 1'
#
loop_
_entity.id
_entity.type
_entity.pdbx_description
1 polymer ?
#
loop_
_entity_poly.entity_id
_entity_poly.type
_entity_poly.pdbx_seq_one_letter_code
_entity_poly.pdbx_strand_id
1 'polypeptide(L)'
;MRRIIVAFLLIAGWVVADGADIAIAADPEARQILAPTGVLRAGLYTGTPTSILPDPKSGGPRGVGYDLGKELARQLGVPYEPVVFSKNAEVLEAMKSGKVDVAFTNSSSAARARDMDFGPAFLEIELGYLVPQGSPLSTPAEVDATGIRVGVTAGSSSDATLTRDFKHAEVVRAANFDVGIEMLSAGTLHAYATNKASLFEMAEKLPGSKVLEGRWGVERFAIAIPKGRDQGMPFVRQFTGDVKSQGLVGAAIARAGLRGAVVSAAEKN
;
A
#
# COMPACT_ATOMS: atom_id res chain seq x y z
N MET A 1 15.46 56.26 -64.17
CA MET A 1 16.26 55.70 -63.05
C MET A 1 15.29 55.00 -62.08
N ARG A 2 15.15 53.68 -62.20
CA ARG A 2 14.28 52.84 -61.33
C ARG A 2 15.16 52.21 -60.27
N ARG A 3 14.97 52.50 -58.96
CA ARG A 3 15.62 51.90 -57.85
C ARG A 3 14.82 50.64 -57.44
N ILE A 4 15.48 49.47 -57.55
CA ILE A 4 14.97 48.16 -57.05
C ILE A 4 15.39 48.03 -55.59
N ILE A 5 14.39 47.93 -54.69
CA ILE A 5 14.57 47.63 -53.26
C ILE A 5 14.43 46.09 -53.12
N VAL A 6 15.53 45.43 -52.77
CA VAL A 6 15.55 43.99 -52.42
C VAL A 6 15.27 43.87 -50.93
N ALA A 7 14.13 43.31 -50.57
CA ALA A 7 13.77 43.01 -49.20
C ALA A 7 14.33 41.61 -48.82
N PHE A 8 15.23 41.57 -47.84
CA PHE A 8 15.69 40.33 -47.23
C PHE A 8 14.67 39.87 -46.18
N LEU A 9 14.02 38.75 -46.47
CA LEU A 9 13.20 38.04 -45.47
C LEU A 9 14.12 37.15 -44.59
N LEU A 10 14.31 37.55 -43.34
CA LEU A 10 14.92 36.72 -42.31
C LEU A 10 13.88 35.70 -41.81
N ILE A 11 14.01 34.46 -42.22
CA ILE A 11 13.25 33.35 -41.65
C ILE A 11 13.94 32.96 -40.33
N ALA A 12 13.36 33.39 -39.20
CA ALA A 12 13.75 32.88 -37.89
C ALA A 12 13.20 31.45 -37.72
N GLY A 13 14.09 30.47 -37.92
CA GLY A 13 13.77 29.07 -37.62
C GLY A 13 13.59 28.88 -36.10
N TRP A 14 12.37 28.60 -35.66
CA TRP A 14 12.11 28.10 -34.33
C TRP A 14 12.61 26.64 -34.25
N VAL A 15 13.70 26.42 -33.55
CA VAL A 15 14.11 25.09 -33.11
C VAL A 15 13.19 24.73 -31.96
N VAL A 16 12.17 23.92 -32.23
CA VAL A 16 11.41 23.24 -31.20
C VAL A 16 12.35 22.18 -30.63
N ALA A 17 12.90 22.43 -29.46
CA ALA A 17 13.59 21.39 -28.69
C ALA A 17 12.51 20.38 -28.26
N ASP A 18 12.41 19.28 -29.02
CA ASP A 18 11.74 18.09 -28.52
C ASP A 18 12.40 17.72 -27.19
N GLY A 19 11.68 17.91 -26.10
CA GLY A 19 12.02 17.35 -24.80
C GLY A 19 12.02 15.82 -24.95
N ALA A 20 13.17 15.26 -25.29
CA ALA A 20 13.37 13.83 -25.21
C ALA A 20 13.09 13.43 -23.76
N ASP A 21 11.93 12.85 -23.48
CA ASP A 21 11.74 12.02 -22.31
C ASP A 21 12.92 11.04 -22.34
N ILE A 22 13.85 11.21 -21.40
CA ILE A 22 14.89 10.22 -21.16
C ILE A 22 14.14 8.98 -20.67
N ALA A 23 13.76 8.12 -21.61
CA ALA A 23 13.30 6.80 -21.29
C ALA A 23 14.45 6.13 -20.53
N ILE A 24 14.32 6.03 -19.22
CA ILE A 24 15.22 5.21 -18.39
C ILE A 24 15.16 3.85 -19.06
N ALA A 25 16.30 3.43 -19.66
CA ALA A 25 16.37 2.14 -20.33
C ALA A 25 15.99 1.09 -19.29
N ALA A 26 14.81 0.48 -19.49
CA ALA A 26 14.31 -0.54 -18.57
C ALA A 26 15.38 -1.64 -18.51
N ASP A 27 15.74 -2.03 -17.29
CA ASP A 27 16.66 -3.14 -17.05
C ASP A 27 16.04 -4.44 -17.62
N PRO A 28 16.58 -5.00 -18.73
CA PRO A 28 15.97 -6.15 -19.40
C PRO A 28 15.92 -7.39 -18.50
N GLU A 29 16.90 -7.57 -17.60
CA GLU A 29 16.96 -8.67 -16.67
C GLU A 29 15.90 -8.51 -15.59
N ALA A 30 15.81 -7.35 -14.97
CA ALA A 30 14.76 -7.04 -13.99
C ALA A 30 13.36 -7.20 -14.59
N ARG A 31 13.16 -6.75 -15.82
CA ARG A 31 11.90 -6.93 -16.57
C ARG A 31 11.54 -8.40 -16.72
N GLN A 32 12.48 -9.24 -17.14
CA GLN A 32 12.22 -10.67 -17.34
C GLN A 32 11.89 -11.39 -16.04
N ILE A 33 12.50 -10.99 -14.92
CA ILE A 33 12.32 -11.61 -13.62
C ILE A 33 11.03 -11.11 -12.94
N LEU A 34 10.79 -9.79 -12.94
CA LEU A 34 9.68 -9.18 -12.21
C LEU A 34 8.37 -9.13 -13.01
N ALA A 35 8.44 -9.24 -14.33
CA ALA A 35 7.26 -9.28 -15.21
C ALA A 35 7.42 -10.37 -16.29
N PRO A 36 7.52 -11.66 -15.90
CA PRO A 36 7.88 -12.76 -16.81
C PRO A 36 6.84 -13.01 -17.91
N THR A 37 5.62 -12.54 -17.75
CA THR A 37 4.56 -12.60 -18.74
C THR A 37 4.54 -11.42 -19.72
N GLY A 38 5.49 -10.47 -19.56
CA GLY A 38 5.52 -9.21 -20.29
C GLY A 38 4.56 -8.14 -19.73
N VAL A 39 3.84 -8.43 -18.65
CA VAL A 39 2.93 -7.54 -17.93
C VAL A 39 3.28 -7.61 -16.43
N LEU A 40 3.30 -6.49 -15.71
CA LEU A 40 3.47 -6.49 -14.26
C LEU A 40 2.10 -6.69 -13.58
N ARG A 41 1.86 -7.88 -13.05
CA ARG A 41 0.64 -8.23 -12.30
C ARG A 41 0.84 -7.89 -10.82
N ALA A 42 0.21 -6.81 -10.36
CA ALA A 42 0.31 -6.37 -8.97
C ALA A 42 -0.88 -6.88 -8.15
N GLY A 43 -0.61 -7.64 -7.10
CA GLY A 43 -1.62 -8.12 -6.16
C GLY A 43 -2.06 -6.98 -5.22
N LEU A 44 -3.34 -6.64 -5.27
CA LEU A 44 -3.97 -5.59 -4.47
C LEU A 44 -5.22 -6.14 -3.78
N TYR A 45 -5.68 -5.48 -2.72
CA TYR A 45 -6.94 -5.85 -2.05
C TYR A 45 -7.74 -4.60 -1.67
N THR A 46 -9.06 -4.74 -1.68
CA THR A 46 -10.00 -3.65 -1.44
C THR A 46 -10.11 -3.28 0.05
N GLY A 47 -10.70 -2.11 0.34
CA GLY A 47 -11.06 -1.68 1.70
C GLY A 47 -9.97 -0.91 2.45
N THR A 48 -8.82 -0.61 1.82
CA THR A 48 -7.75 0.13 2.47
C THR A 48 -6.98 1.03 1.51
N PRO A 49 -6.65 2.28 1.92
CA PRO A 49 -5.84 3.20 1.13
C PRO A 49 -4.37 2.76 0.99
N THR A 50 -3.90 1.79 1.78
CA THR A 50 -2.57 1.19 1.59
C THR A 50 -2.47 0.38 0.31
N SER A 51 -3.58 -0.16 -0.18
CA SER A 51 -3.65 -1.03 -1.35
C SER A 51 -4.44 -0.39 -2.49
N ILE A 52 -5.78 -0.51 -2.49
CA ILE A 52 -6.65 0.08 -3.51
C ILE A 52 -8.04 0.42 -2.94
N LEU A 53 -8.51 1.61 -3.29
CA LEU A 53 -9.87 2.10 -3.02
C LEU A 53 -10.40 2.85 -4.25
N PRO A 54 -11.73 2.98 -4.41
CA PRO A 54 -12.28 3.95 -5.33
C PRO A 54 -12.00 5.37 -4.83
N ASP A 55 -11.64 6.27 -5.74
CA ASP A 55 -11.55 7.70 -5.44
C ASP A 55 -12.95 8.30 -5.38
N PRO A 56 -13.35 8.94 -4.27
CA PRO A 56 -14.71 9.45 -4.12
C PRO A 56 -15.05 10.61 -5.08
N LYS A 57 -14.04 11.26 -5.67
CA LYS A 57 -14.24 12.39 -6.59
C LYS A 57 -14.30 11.94 -8.05
N SER A 58 -13.44 11.03 -8.47
CA SER A 58 -13.30 10.60 -9.85
C SER A 58 -13.90 9.23 -10.14
N GLY A 59 -14.20 8.42 -9.10
CA GLY A 59 -14.58 7.02 -9.23
C GLY A 59 -13.43 6.11 -9.67
N GLY A 60 -12.29 6.68 -10.05
CA GLY A 60 -11.10 5.92 -10.43
C GLY A 60 -10.38 5.27 -9.24
N PRO A 61 -9.36 4.44 -9.48
CA PRO A 61 -8.62 3.81 -8.41
C PRO A 61 -7.65 4.79 -7.74
N ARG A 62 -7.54 4.71 -6.41
CA ARG A 62 -6.53 5.36 -5.56
C ARG A 62 -5.96 4.34 -4.57
N GLY A 63 -4.74 4.53 -4.14
CA GLY A 63 -4.09 3.67 -3.14
C GLY A 63 -2.58 3.63 -3.34
N VAL A 64 -1.83 3.51 -2.23
CA VAL A 64 -0.36 3.54 -2.31
C VAL A 64 0.18 2.36 -3.12
N GLY A 65 -0.33 1.15 -2.89
CA GLY A 65 0.08 -0.04 -3.64
C GLY A 65 -0.28 0.06 -5.13
N TYR A 66 -1.45 0.62 -5.44
CA TYR A 66 -1.86 0.86 -6.83
C TYR A 66 -0.92 1.84 -7.54
N ASP A 67 -0.60 2.98 -6.91
CA ASP A 67 0.24 4.02 -7.50
C ASP A 67 1.68 3.57 -7.69
N LEU A 68 2.27 2.95 -6.66
CA LEU A 68 3.63 2.43 -6.73
C LEU A 68 3.74 1.24 -7.71
N GLY A 69 2.70 0.40 -7.81
CA GLY A 69 2.65 -0.68 -8.79
C GLY A 69 2.64 -0.17 -10.23
N LYS A 70 1.86 0.88 -10.48
CA LYS A 70 1.82 1.56 -11.79
C LYS A 70 3.16 2.19 -12.14
N GLU A 71 3.82 2.83 -11.17
CA GLU A 71 5.15 3.43 -11.37
C GLU A 71 6.22 2.36 -11.59
N LEU A 72 6.17 1.24 -10.85
CA LEU A 72 7.08 0.11 -11.03
C LEU A 72 6.96 -0.47 -12.46
N ALA A 73 5.75 -0.67 -12.95
CA ALA A 73 5.50 -1.13 -14.32
C ALA A 73 6.06 -0.16 -15.36
N ARG A 74 5.88 1.16 -15.13
CA ARG A 74 6.43 2.21 -16.00
C ARG A 74 7.96 2.14 -16.07
N GLN A 75 8.64 1.97 -14.94
CA GLN A 75 10.10 1.87 -14.90
C GLN A 75 10.62 0.56 -15.50
N LEU A 76 9.86 -0.54 -15.39
CA LEU A 76 10.16 -1.80 -16.08
C LEU A 76 9.85 -1.76 -17.59
N GLY A 77 9.16 -0.73 -18.08
CA GLY A 77 8.74 -0.63 -19.47
C GLY A 77 7.74 -1.70 -19.89
N VAL A 78 6.81 -2.08 -18.99
CA VAL A 78 5.76 -3.08 -19.23
C VAL A 78 4.38 -2.55 -18.91
N PRO A 79 3.30 -3.09 -19.50
CA PRO A 79 1.93 -2.82 -19.08
C PRO A 79 1.72 -3.15 -17.60
N TYR A 80 0.83 -2.38 -16.95
CA TYR A 80 0.42 -2.58 -15.55
C TYR A 80 -0.92 -3.30 -15.48
N GLU A 81 -1.00 -4.38 -14.71
CA GLU A 81 -2.22 -5.13 -14.45
C GLU A 81 -2.48 -5.24 -12.94
N PRO A 82 -3.40 -4.43 -12.39
CA PRO A 82 -3.83 -4.59 -10.99
C PRO A 82 -4.74 -5.82 -10.87
N VAL A 83 -4.31 -6.82 -10.09
CA VAL A 83 -5.12 -8.01 -9.76
C VAL A 83 -5.70 -7.80 -8.36
N VAL A 84 -7.02 -7.56 -8.28
CA VAL A 84 -7.70 -7.11 -7.06
C VAL A 84 -8.41 -8.27 -6.37
N PHE A 85 -8.20 -8.38 -5.06
CA PHE A 85 -8.77 -9.39 -4.17
C PHE A 85 -9.63 -8.75 -3.08
N SER A 86 -10.41 -9.56 -2.34
CA SER A 86 -11.23 -9.08 -1.23
C SER A 86 -10.44 -8.81 0.05
N LYS A 87 -9.29 -9.48 0.23
CA LYS A 87 -8.44 -9.36 1.42
C LYS A 87 -6.97 -9.68 1.13
N ASN A 88 -6.07 -9.18 1.98
CA ASN A 88 -4.63 -9.37 1.83
C ASN A 88 -4.20 -10.85 1.83
N ALA A 89 -4.87 -11.73 2.58
CA ALA A 89 -4.55 -13.15 2.61
C ALA A 89 -4.63 -13.79 1.21
N GLU A 90 -5.60 -13.39 0.39
CA GLU A 90 -5.74 -13.87 -1.00
C GLU A 90 -4.61 -13.36 -1.90
N VAL A 91 -4.12 -12.12 -1.67
CA VAL A 91 -2.94 -11.61 -2.36
C VAL A 91 -1.72 -12.47 -2.06
N LEU A 92 -1.52 -12.85 -0.78
CA LEU A 92 -0.39 -13.68 -0.38
C LEU A 92 -0.42 -15.08 -1.02
N GLU A 93 -1.61 -15.69 -1.13
CA GLU A 93 -1.77 -16.97 -1.85
C GLU A 93 -1.56 -16.81 -3.37
N ALA A 94 -1.98 -15.69 -3.95
CA ALA A 94 -1.72 -15.37 -5.36
C ALA A 94 -0.21 -15.17 -5.65
N MET A 95 0.55 -14.62 -4.68
CA MET A 95 2.01 -14.53 -4.75
C MET A 95 2.66 -15.93 -4.77
N LYS A 96 2.25 -16.81 -3.85
CA LYS A 96 2.77 -18.20 -3.77
C LYS A 96 2.49 -19.00 -5.03
N SER A 97 1.32 -18.83 -5.60
CA SER A 97 0.91 -19.55 -6.83
C SER A 97 1.43 -18.92 -8.13
N GLY A 98 2.16 -17.78 -8.07
CA GLY A 98 2.63 -17.06 -9.24
C GLY A 98 1.53 -16.39 -10.07
N LYS A 99 0.33 -16.22 -9.50
CA LYS A 99 -0.80 -15.52 -10.13
C LYS A 99 -0.54 -14.02 -10.22
N VAL A 100 0.24 -13.47 -9.28
CA VAL A 100 0.73 -12.08 -9.29
C VAL A 100 2.24 -12.05 -9.14
N ASP A 101 2.86 -10.98 -9.60
CA ASP A 101 4.32 -10.83 -9.68
C ASP A 101 4.88 -10.01 -8.54
N VAL A 102 4.11 -9.06 -8.00
CA VAL A 102 4.49 -8.21 -6.88
C VAL A 102 3.29 -7.97 -5.96
N ALA A 103 3.60 -7.67 -4.69
CA ALA A 103 2.62 -7.18 -3.72
C ALA A 103 3.22 -6.07 -2.87
N PHE A 104 2.37 -5.15 -2.40
CA PHE A 104 2.72 -4.04 -1.52
C PHE A 104 2.10 -4.31 -0.15
N THR A 105 2.86 -4.94 0.75
CA THR A 105 2.30 -5.50 2.00
C THR A 105 3.26 -5.38 3.18
N ASN A 106 2.76 -5.67 4.38
CA ASN A 106 3.54 -5.64 5.60
C ASN A 106 4.69 -6.66 5.54
N SER A 107 5.92 -6.17 5.70
CA SER A 107 7.17 -6.92 5.65
C SER A 107 7.61 -7.48 7.02
N SER A 108 6.95 -7.09 8.12
CA SER A 108 7.38 -7.44 9.48
C SER A 108 7.05 -8.89 9.89
N SER A 109 6.40 -9.68 9.04
CA SER A 109 5.96 -11.05 9.36
C SER A 109 7.01 -12.08 8.92
N ALA A 110 7.62 -12.77 9.88
CA ALA A 110 8.52 -13.90 9.62
C ALA A 110 7.83 -15.05 8.84
N ALA A 111 6.50 -15.23 9.01
CA ALA A 111 5.74 -16.21 8.25
C ALA A 111 5.70 -15.86 6.76
N ARG A 112 5.49 -14.58 6.43
CA ARG A 112 5.48 -14.11 5.03
C ARG A 112 6.87 -14.19 4.41
N ALA A 113 7.93 -13.90 5.17
CA ALA A 113 9.31 -13.98 4.68
C ALA A 113 9.75 -15.39 4.27
N ARG A 114 9.02 -16.44 4.68
CA ARG A 114 9.25 -17.81 4.19
C ARG A 114 8.75 -18.02 2.77
N ASP A 115 7.70 -17.31 2.38
CA ASP A 115 7.00 -17.52 1.11
C ASP A 115 7.37 -16.48 0.04
N MET A 116 7.95 -15.34 0.43
CA MET A 116 8.29 -14.23 -0.45
C MET A 116 9.52 -13.46 0.05
N ASP A 117 10.17 -12.74 -0.85
CA ASP A 117 11.28 -11.83 -0.55
C ASP A 117 10.77 -10.40 -0.49
N PHE A 118 11.29 -9.61 0.48
CA PHE A 118 10.89 -8.23 0.70
C PHE A 118 12.03 -7.26 0.36
N GLY A 119 11.69 -6.20 -0.35
CA GLY A 119 12.53 -5.03 -0.50
C GLY A 119 12.56 -4.18 0.79
N PRO A 120 13.29 -3.04 0.78
CA PRO A 120 13.26 -2.08 1.87
C PRO A 120 11.86 -1.54 2.11
N ALA A 121 11.57 -1.16 3.35
CA ALA A 121 10.31 -0.52 3.68
C ALA A 121 10.19 0.86 2.99
N PHE A 122 9.04 1.12 2.38
CA PHE A 122 8.71 2.42 1.80
C PHE A 122 7.76 3.24 2.68
N LEU A 123 6.97 2.57 3.53
CA LEU A 123 5.89 3.15 4.32
C LEU A 123 5.85 2.54 5.72
N GLU A 124 5.59 3.37 6.74
CA GLU A 124 5.28 2.95 8.11
C GLU A 124 3.89 3.47 8.49
N ILE A 125 3.10 2.61 9.16
CA ILE A 125 1.75 2.94 9.62
C ILE A 125 1.60 2.51 11.07
N GLU A 126 1.04 3.39 11.90
CA GLU A 126 0.66 3.05 13.27
C GLU A 126 -0.48 2.03 13.29
N LEU A 127 -0.39 1.07 14.19
CA LEU A 127 -1.43 0.12 14.54
C LEU A 127 -2.25 0.66 15.72
N GLY A 128 -3.56 0.60 15.61
CA GLY A 128 -4.47 1.17 16.59
C GLY A 128 -5.74 0.33 16.79
N TYR A 129 -6.71 0.95 17.44
CA TYR A 129 -8.04 0.38 17.67
C TYR A 129 -9.12 1.36 17.25
N LEU A 130 -10.18 0.84 16.63
CA LEU A 130 -11.45 1.52 16.41
C LEU A 130 -12.43 1.00 17.47
N VAL A 131 -13.11 1.90 18.16
CA VAL A 131 -14.17 1.57 19.12
C VAL A 131 -15.49 2.16 18.69
N PRO A 132 -16.64 1.49 18.96
CA PRO A 132 -17.95 2.02 18.62
C PRO A 132 -18.32 3.22 19.49
N GLN A 133 -19.38 3.94 19.09
CA GLN A 133 -19.94 5.04 19.88
C GLN A 133 -20.31 4.58 21.29
N GLY A 134 -19.96 5.40 22.29
CA GLY A 134 -20.27 5.09 23.70
C GLY A 134 -19.37 4.04 24.35
N SER A 135 -18.33 3.57 23.64
CA SER A 135 -17.34 2.66 24.23
C SER A 135 -16.67 3.25 25.46
N PRO A 136 -16.51 2.48 26.55
CA PRO A 136 -15.75 2.91 27.73
C PRO A 136 -14.23 2.89 27.49
N LEU A 137 -13.74 2.23 26.44
CA LEU A 137 -12.33 2.15 26.11
C LEU A 137 -11.84 3.49 25.57
N SER A 138 -10.79 4.03 26.19
CA SER A 138 -10.23 5.35 25.87
C SER A 138 -8.78 5.31 25.42
N THR A 139 -8.03 4.26 25.81
CA THR A 139 -6.60 4.08 25.49
C THR A 139 -6.32 2.67 24.98
N PRO A 140 -5.25 2.46 24.20
CA PRO A 140 -4.84 1.13 23.77
C PRO A 140 -4.52 0.15 24.90
N ALA A 141 -4.06 0.65 26.07
CA ALA A 141 -3.72 -0.18 27.22
C ALA A 141 -4.94 -0.85 27.88
N GLU A 142 -6.13 -0.29 27.71
CA GLU A 142 -7.38 -0.82 28.30
C GLU A 142 -7.95 -1.98 27.46
N VAL A 143 -7.45 -2.22 26.27
CA VAL A 143 -8.06 -3.15 25.31
C VAL A 143 -7.78 -4.61 25.67
N ASP A 144 -6.58 -4.94 26.22
CA ASP A 144 -6.30 -6.32 26.65
C ASP A 144 -6.85 -6.58 28.06
N ALA A 145 -8.17 -6.66 28.20
CA ALA A 145 -8.85 -6.90 29.46
C ALA A 145 -9.90 -8.03 29.35
N THR A 146 -10.16 -8.68 30.46
CA THR A 146 -11.15 -9.78 30.54
C THR A 146 -12.54 -9.30 30.12
N GLY A 147 -13.19 -10.06 29.25
CA GLY A 147 -14.50 -9.74 28.70
C GLY A 147 -14.48 -8.81 27.49
N ILE A 148 -13.31 -8.30 27.09
CA ILE A 148 -13.17 -7.51 25.86
C ILE A 148 -12.99 -8.45 24.65
N ARG A 149 -13.80 -8.24 23.60
CA ARG A 149 -13.70 -8.92 22.31
C ARG A 149 -13.16 -7.96 21.28
N VAL A 150 -11.99 -8.29 20.72
CA VAL A 150 -11.27 -7.46 19.75
C VAL A 150 -11.31 -8.13 18.38
N GLY A 151 -11.95 -7.45 17.43
CA GLY A 151 -11.99 -7.87 16.04
C GLY A 151 -10.67 -7.67 15.31
N VAL A 152 -10.32 -8.62 14.47
CA VAL A 152 -9.20 -8.54 13.52
C VAL A 152 -9.62 -9.16 12.19
N THR A 153 -9.03 -8.74 11.06
CA THR A 153 -9.24 -9.48 9.81
C THR A 153 -8.50 -10.81 9.87
N ALA A 154 -9.19 -11.92 9.59
CA ALA A 154 -8.61 -13.26 9.57
C ALA A 154 -7.35 -13.34 8.68
N GLY A 155 -6.25 -13.88 9.23
CA GLY A 155 -4.97 -14.01 8.52
C GLY A 155 -4.18 -12.71 8.34
N SER A 156 -4.60 -11.61 8.99
CA SER A 156 -3.85 -10.35 8.99
C SER A 156 -2.65 -10.43 9.96
N SER A 157 -1.74 -9.45 9.85
CA SER A 157 -0.66 -9.26 10.82
C SER A 157 -1.18 -8.96 12.23
N SER A 158 -2.27 -8.20 12.34
CA SER A 158 -2.94 -7.92 13.60
C SER A 158 -3.52 -9.19 14.24
N ASP A 159 -4.15 -10.08 13.43
CA ASP A 159 -4.61 -11.39 13.89
C ASP A 159 -3.45 -12.19 14.50
N ALA A 160 -2.36 -12.37 13.76
CA ALA A 160 -1.20 -13.13 14.24
C ALA A 160 -0.57 -12.52 15.49
N THR A 161 -0.43 -11.19 15.53
CA THR A 161 0.21 -10.47 16.64
C THR A 161 -0.65 -10.51 17.90
N LEU A 162 -1.92 -10.10 17.81
CA LEU A 162 -2.77 -10.01 18.99
C LEU A 162 -3.17 -11.39 19.53
N THR A 163 -3.33 -12.42 18.68
CA THR A 163 -3.53 -13.82 19.13
C THR A 163 -2.36 -14.32 19.95
N ARG A 164 -1.12 -13.91 19.63
CA ARG A 164 0.08 -14.29 20.40
C ARG A 164 0.22 -13.45 21.68
N ASP A 165 -0.05 -12.16 21.61
CA ASP A 165 0.38 -11.20 22.63
C ASP A 165 -0.68 -10.92 23.71
N PHE A 166 -1.98 -10.99 23.38
CA PHE A 166 -3.06 -10.78 24.32
C PHE A 166 -3.07 -11.84 25.44
N LYS A 167 -3.36 -11.39 26.65
CA LYS A 167 -3.41 -12.22 27.85
C LYS A 167 -4.84 -12.40 28.38
N HIS A 168 -5.70 -11.41 28.14
CA HIS A 168 -7.01 -11.30 28.79
C HIS A 168 -8.15 -11.12 27.79
N ALA A 169 -7.94 -10.35 26.71
CA ALA A 169 -8.96 -10.09 25.70
C ALA A 169 -9.09 -11.27 24.72
N GLU A 170 -10.29 -11.44 24.20
CA GLU A 170 -10.60 -12.40 23.15
C GLU A 170 -10.36 -11.81 21.77
N VAL A 171 -9.59 -12.49 20.91
CA VAL A 171 -9.40 -12.14 19.52
C VAL A 171 -10.46 -12.81 18.65
N VAL A 172 -11.29 -12.01 17.99
CA VAL A 172 -12.39 -12.46 17.14
C VAL A 172 -12.07 -12.14 15.68
N ARG A 173 -12.18 -13.15 14.81
CA ARG A 173 -11.80 -13.04 13.40
C ARG A 173 -12.98 -12.63 12.54
N ALA A 174 -12.88 -11.48 11.86
CA ALA A 174 -13.78 -11.05 10.79
C ALA A 174 -13.23 -11.48 9.42
N ALA A 175 -14.10 -11.76 8.48
CA ALA A 175 -13.69 -12.16 7.13
C ALA A 175 -12.99 -11.02 6.37
N ASN A 176 -13.48 -9.79 6.55
CA ASN A 176 -12.96 -8.54 5.97
C ASN A 176 -13.37 -7.34 6.83
N PHE A 177 -13.04 -6.11 6.40
CA PHE A 177 -13.37 -4.89 7.14
C PHE A 177 -14.88 -4.62 7.22
N ASP A 178 -15.67 -4.90 6.20
CA ASP A 178 -17.11 -4.67 6.21
C ASP A 178 -17.80 -5.56 7.24
N VAL A 179 -17.44 -6.84 7.32
CA VAL A 179 -17.89 -7.75 8.39
C VAL A 179 -17.46 -7.25 9.78
N GLY A 180 -16.23 -6.71 9.90
CA GLY A 180 -15.75 -6.09 11.13
C GLY A 180 -16.59 -4.88 11.58
N ILE A 181 -17.02 -4.05 10.64
CA ILE A 181 -17.92 -2.91 10.88
C ILE A 181 -19.30 -3.41 11.34
N GLU A 182 -19.86 -4.41 10.68
CA GLU A 182 -21.12 -5.03 11.07
C GLU A 182 -21.07 -5.58 12.49
N MET A 183 -20.00 -6.28 12.85
CA MET A 183 -19.79 -6.85 14.17
C MET A 183 -19.64 -5.77 15.26
N LEU A 184 -18.94 -4.66 14.98
CA LEU A 184 -18.85 -3.50 15.88
C LEU A 184 -20.23 -2.85 16.06
N SER A 185 -20.97 -2.64 14.98
CA SER A 185 -22.32 -2.06 14.99
C SER A 185 -23.33 -2.91 15.78
N ALA A 186 -23.21 -4.24 15.67
CA ALA A 186 -24.05 -5.19 16.39
C ALA A 186 -23.65 -5.38 17.87
N GLY A 187 -22.56 -4.73 18.35
CA GLY A 187 -22.05 -4.88 19.72
C GLY A 187 -21.43 -6.25 20.02
N THR A 188 -21.16 -7.06 18.99
CA THR A 188 -20.44 -8.35 19.13
C THR A 188 -18.95 -8.17 19.32
N LEU A 189 -18.40 -7.00 18.95
CA LEU A 189 -17.04 -6.56 19.24
C LEU A 189 -17.03 -5.30 20.09
N HIS A 190 -16.02 -5.17 20.96
CA HIS A 190 -15.79 -3.96 21.76
C HIS A 190 -14.76 -3.02 21.10
N ALA A 191 -13.85 -3.58 20.28
CA ALA A 191 -12.88 -2.84 19.49
C ALA A 191 -12.54 -3.60 18.21
N TYR A 192 -11.99 -2.91 17.21
CA TYR A 192 -11.37 -3.53 16.02
C TYR A 192 -9.94 -3.06 15.88
N ALA A 193 -9.02 -3.99 15.65
CA ALA A 193 -7.59 -3.75 15.58
C ALA A 193 -7.03 -3.94 14.17
N THR A 194 -6.40 -2.90 13.64
CA THR A 194 -5.63 -2.93 12.39
C THR A 194 -4.76 -1.67 12.30
N ASN A 195 -4.18 -1.37 11.12
CA ASN A 195 -3.49 -0.11 10.90
C ASN A 195 -4.47 1.08 10.89
N LYS A 196 -4.00 2.22 11.38
CA LYS A 196 -4.85 3.41 11.55
C LYS A 196 -5.46 3.90 10.25
N ALA A 197 -4.80 3.73 9.11
CA ALA A 197 -5.35 4.12 7.83
C ALA A 197 -6.67 3.38 7.54
N SER A 198 -6.68 2.06 7.72
CA SER A 198 -7.89 1.25 7.57
C SER A 198 -8.94 1.57 8.64
N LEU A 199 -8.51 1.82 9.89
CA LEU A 199 -9.44 2.21 10.97
C LEU A 199 -10.17 3.52 10.67
N PHE A 200 -9.51 4.49 10.06
CA PHE A 200 -10.15 5.74 9.66
C PHE A 200 -11.17 5.55 8.52
N GLU A 201 -10.89 4.67 7.57
CA GLU A 201 -11.87 4.31 6.52
C GLU A 201 -13.09 3.56 7.12
N MET A 202 -12.84 2.66 8.08
CA MET A 202 -13.93 1.98 8.82
C MET A 202 -14.75 2.97 9.63
N ALA A 203 -14.12 3.95 10.29
CA ALA A 203 -14.81 4.95 11.10
C ALA A 203 -15.74 5.84 10.26
N GLU A 204 -15.42 6.14 9.01
CA GLU A 204 -16.30 6.87 8.09
C GLU A 204 -17.59 6.11 7.79
N LYS A 205 -17.54 4.77 7.82
CA LYS A 205 -18.70 3.90 7.63
C LYS A 205 -19.45 3.59 8.93
N LEU A 206 -18.91 3.93 10.11
CA LEU A 206 -19.49 3.68 11.42
C LEU A 206 -19.61 4.99 12.20
N PRO A 207 -20.70 5.78 11.99
CA PRO A 207 -20.88 7.07 12.64
C PRO A 207 -20.78 7.00 14.17
N GLY A 208 -20.11 7.98 14.77
CA GLY A 208 -19.89 8.05 16.22
C GLY A 208 -18.77 7.15 16.75
N SER A 209 -18.20 6.28 15.95
CA SER A 209 -17.03 5.49 16.33
C SER A 209 -15.78 6.38 16.46
N LYS A 210 -14.77 5.89 17.18
CA LYS A 210 -13.54 6.62 17.46
C LYS A 210 -12.32 5.73 17.25
N VAL A 211 -11.33 6.21 16.50
CA VAL A 211 -9.98 5.64 16.50
C VAL A 211 -9.27 6.14 17.76
N LEU A 212 -8.83 5.22 18.62
CA LEU A 212 -8.15 5.57 19.86
C LEU A 212 -6.83 6.30 19.60
N GLU A 213 -6.51 7.27 20.46
CA GLU A 213 -5.20 7.91 20.46
C GLU A 213 -4.12 6.93 20.91
N GLY A 214 -2.87 7.20 20.52
CA GLY A 214 -1.76 6.27 20.76
C GLY A 214 -1.78 5.09 19.80
N ARG A 215 -0.90 4.14 20.01
CA ARG A 215 -0.71 2.96 19.16
C ARG A 215 -0.32 1.76 19.99
N TRP A 216 -0.61 0.55 19.48
CA TRP A 216 -0.09 -0.68 20.05
C TRP A 216 1.08 -1.27 19.23
N GLY A 217 1.36 -0.73 18.05
CA GLY A 217 2.45 -1.17 17.20
C GLY A 217 2.64 -0.29 15.97
N VAL A 218 3.54 -0.73 15.09
CA VAL A 218 3.82 -0.13 13.79
C VAL A 218 3.96 -1.23 12.75
N GLU A 219 3.35 -1.06 11.60
CA GLU A 219 3.59 -1.88 10.40
C GLU A 219 4.53 -1.18 9.45
N ARG A 220 5.45 -1.96 8.86
CA ARG A 220 6.29 -1.53 7.74
C ARG A 220 5.81 -2.20 6.47
N PHE A 221 5.58 -1.41 5.45
CA PHE A 221 5.17 -1.89 4.13
C PHE A 221 6.36 -1.87 3.19
N ALA A 222 6.53 -2.97 2.47
CA ALA A 222 7.56 -3.16 1.46
C ALA A 222 6.98 -3.80 0.20
N ILE A 223 7.75 -3.72 -0.88
CA ILE A 223 7.47 -4.49 -2.09
C ILE A 223 7.90 -5.92 -1.84
N ALA A 224 6.97 -6.85 -2.02
CA ALA A 224 7.22 -8.28 -1.97
C ALA A 224 7.27 -8.86 -3.38
N ILE A 225 8.18 -9.81 -3.60
CA ILE A 225 8.28 -10.63 -4.80
C ILE A 225 8.23 -12.12 -4.41
N PRO A 226 7.75 -13.03 -5.29
CA PRO A 226 7.75 -14.46 -5.04
C PRO A 226 9.16 -15.01 -4.77
N LYS A 227 9.27 -16.02 -3.93
CA LYS A 227 10.51 -16.78 -3.78
C LYS A 227 11.04 -17.31 -5.12
N GLY A 228 12.37 -17.34 -5.27
CA GLY A 228 13.03 -17.74 -6.50
C GLY A 228 13.16 -16.64 -7.57
N ARG A 229 12.76 -15.41 -7.22
CA ARG A 229 12.95 -14.21 -8.05
C ARG A 229 13.89 -13.18 -7.38
N ASP A 230 14.72 -13.63 -6.48
CA ASP A 230 15.67 -12.81 -5.70
C ASP A 230 16.65 -12.00 -6.57
N GLN A 231 16.96 -12.45 -7.79
CA GLN A 231 17.70 -11.67 -8.79
C GLN A 231 17.02 -10.35 -9.19
N GLY A 232 15.70 -10.22 -9.02
CA GLY A 232 14.98 -8.96 -9.20
C GLY A 232 15.08 -8.00 -8.00
N MET A 233 15.61 -8.46 -6.85
CA MET A 233 15.67 -7.66 -5.63
C MET A 233 16.56 -6.42 -5.72
N PRO A 234 17.71 -6.42 -6.43
CA PRO A 234 18.50 -5.19 -6.64
C PRO A 234 17.65 -4.07 -7.27
N PHE A 235 16.87 -4.39 -8.30
CA PHE A 235 15.95 -3.42 -8.92
C PHE A 235 14.87 -2.93 -7.96
N VAL A 236 14.25 -3.83 -7.17
CA VAL A 236 13.25 -3.46 -6.16
C VAL A 236 13.85 -2.52 -5.11
N ARG A 237 15.09 -2.73 -4.68
CA ARG A 237 15.80 -1.86 -3.74
C ARG A 237 16.05 -0.48 -4.33
N GLN A 238 16.57 -0.42 -5.55
CA GLN A 238 16.80 0.83 -6.26
C GLN A 238 15.48 1.58 -6.46
N PHE A 239 14.47 0.92 -7.01
CA PHE A 239 13.13 1.50 -7.18
C PHE A 239 12.59 2.10 -5.88
N THR A 240 12.68 1.35 -4.76
CA THR A 240 12.20 1.84 -3.45
C THR A 240 12.96 3.09 -3.01
N GLY A 241 14.28 3.15 -3.22
CA GLY A 241 15.10 4.34 -2.95
C GLY A 241 14.66 5.53 -3.80
N ASP A 242 14.47 5.30 -5.09
CA ASP A 242 14.11 6.33 -6.07
C ASP A 242 12.73 6.93 -5.78
N VAL A 243 11.69 6.11 -5.57
CA VAL A 243 10.34 6.62 -5.27
C VAL A 243 10.25 7.34 -3.93
N LYS A 244 11.11 7.00 -2.95
CA LYS A 244 11.23 7.74 -1.69
C LYS A 244 11.91 9.09 -1.91
N SER A 245 13.07 9.12 -2.57
CA SER A 245 13.86 10.33 -2.79
C SER A 245 13.15 11.35 -3.71
N GLN A 246 12.39 10.86 -4.69
CA GLN A 246 11.58 11.68 -5.60
C GLN A 246 10.25 12.14 -4.99
N GLY A 247 9.94 11.74 -3.74
CA GLY A 247 8.71 12.12 -3.06
C GLY A 247 7.44 11.40 -3.56
N LEU A 248 7.57 10.39 -4.43
CA LEU A 248 6.43 9.67 -5.01
C LEU A 248 5.65 8.88 -3.95
N VAL A 249 6.32 8.33 -2.94
CA VAL A 249 5.65 7.68 -1.81
C VAL A 249 4.78 8.70 -1.05
N GLY A 250 5.32 9.89 -0.75
CA GLY A 250 4.57 10.97 -0.08
C GLY A 250 3.36 11.42 -0.90
N ALA A 251 3.54 11.57 -2.21
CA ALA A 251 2.45 11.92 -3.13
C ALA A 251 1.36 10.83 -3.17
N ALA A 252 1.73 9.55 -3.19
CA ALA A 252 0.80 8.42 -3.14
C ALA A 252 0.03 8.36 -1.80
N ILE A 253 0.69 8.63 -0.65
CA ILE A 253 0.07 8.76 0.67
C ILE A 253 -1.00 9.87 0.64
N ALA A 254 -0.65 11.06 0.14
CA ALA A 254 -1.55 12.21 0.07
C ALA A 254 -2.74 11.92 -0.86
N ARG A 255 -2.51 11.38 -2.06
CA ARG A 255 -3.55 11.02 -3.03
C ARG A 255 -4.48 9.94 -2.50
N ALA A 256 -3.94 8.95 -1.79
CA ALA A 256 -4.73 7.90 -1.15
C ALA A 256 -5.55 8.41 0.05
N GLY A 257 -5.27 9.59 0.59
CA GLY A 257 -5.88 10.11 1.82
C GLY A 257 -5.46 9.30 3.05
N LEU A 258 -4.25 8.75 3.03
CA LEU A 258 -3.76 7.83 4.06
C LEU A 258 -3.43 8.60 5.35
N ARG A 259 -4.13 8.31 6.42
CA ARG A 259 -3.93 8.90 7.76
C ARG A 259 -3.10 7.96 8.65
N GLY A 260 -2.24 8.51 9.52
CA GLY A 260 -1.41 7.72 10.44
C GLY A 260 -0.24 6.99 9.78
N ALA A 261 0.15 7.45 8.60
CA ALA A 261 1.25 6.88 7.82
C ALA A 261 2.35 7.91 7.55
N VAL A 262 3.58 7.43 7.47
CA VAL A 262 4.75 8.21 7.11
C VAL A 262 5.62 7.45 6.11
N VAL A 263 6.40 8.19 5.31
CA VAL A 263 7.45 7.57 4.49
C VAL A 263 8.47 6.93 5.42
N SER A 264 8.79 5.65 5.22
CA SER A 264 9.77 4.96 6.04
C SER A 264 11.15 5.64 5.92
N ALA A 265 11.85 5.79 7.04
CA ALA A 265 13.22 6.28 7.03
C ALA A 265 14.13 5.38 6.17
N ALA A 266 15.25 5.91 5.69
CA ALA A 266 16.27 5.07 5.05
C ALA A 266 16.77 4.04 6.08
N GLU A 267 16.87 2.77 5.67
CA GLU A 267 17.51 1.75 6.51
C GLU A 267 18.97 2.16 6.69
N LYS A 268 19.41 2.27 7.94
CA LYS A 268 20.85 2.42 8.21
C LYS A 268 21.49 1.08 7.91
N ASN A 269 22.37 1.06 6.90
CA ASN A 269 23.22 -0.09 6.60
C ASN A 269 24.09 -0.47 7.79
#